data_c0382b9a3dafdc4b3a8aea4a8bb9821b
#
_entry.id   c0382b9a3dafdc4b3a8aea4a8bb9821b
#
_cell.length_a   1.000
_cell.length_b   1.000
_cell.length_c   1.000
_cell.angle_alpha   90.00
_cell.angle_beta   90.00
_cell.angle_gamma   90.00
#
_symmetry.space_group_name_H-M   'P 1'
#
loop_
_entity.id
_entity.type
_entity.pdbx_description
1 polymer ?
#
loop_
_entity_poly.entity_id
_entity_poly.type
_entity_poly.pdbx_seq_one_letter_code
_entity_poly.pdbx_strand_id
1 'polypeptide(L)'
;MQAAAHHRQLENDMRVMVIVKANENSEAGVMPPAELFEAMGKYNEELVKAGIMLAGDGLQPSSKGVRVHFSGSTRTVTDGPFAETKELVAGFWLWKVKSKEEAIEWVKRCPNPMLGDSEIEIRQVFDADDFGAEFTPELRAQEERLRAQVDAKN
;
A
#
# COMPACT_ATOMS: atom_id res chain seq x y z
N MET A 1 -13.20 -31.95 1.30
CA MET A 1 -14.16 -30.83 1.20
C MET A 1 -13.64 -29.52 1.77
N GLN A 2 -12.99 -29.51 2.92
CA GLN A 2 -12.46 -28.26 3.51
C GLN A 2 -11.33 -27.62 2.69
N ALA A 3 -10.44 -28.41 2.08
CA ALA A 3 -9.33 -27.89 1.28
C ALA A 3 -9.80 -27.17 0.00
N ALA A 4 -10.85 -27.67 -0.64
CA ALA A 4 -11.39 -27.07 -1.86
C ALA A 4 -12.12 -25.75 -1.57
N ALA A 5 -12.80 -25.65 -0.42
CA ALA A 5 -13.47 -24.42 0.00
C ALA A 5 -12.44 -23.34 0.39
N HIS A 6 -11.35 -23.73 1.04
CA HIS A 6 -10.27 -22.82 1.42
C HIS A 6 -9.53 -22.29 0.17
N HIS A 7 -9.29 -23.15 -0.81
CA HIS A 7 -8.65 -22.76 -2.08
C HIS A 7 -9.53 -21.79 -2.88
N ARG A 8 -10.85 -22.03 -2.90
CA ARG A 8 -11.82 -21.17 -3.59
C ARG A 8 -11.93 -19.79 -2.91
N GLN A 9 -11.75 -19.73 -1.61
CA GLN A 9 -11.76 -18.47 -0.83
C GLN A 9 -10.51 -17.64 -1.11
N LEU A 10 -9.35 -18.28 -1.31
CA LEU A 10 -8.09 -17.62 -1.67
C LEU A 10 -8.13 -17.05 -3.11
N GLU A 11 -8.86 -17.70 -4.03
CA GLU A 11 -9.01 -17.24 -5.43
C GLU A 11 -9.85 -15.96 -5.55
N ASN A 12 -10.73 -15.69 -4.56
CA ASN A 12 -11.58 -14.50 -4.56
C ASN A 12 -10.99 -13.31 -3.79
N ASP A 13 -9.88 -13.53 -3.06
CA ASP A 13 -9.23 -12.45 -2.33
C ASP A 13 -8.51 -11.52 -3.29
N MET A 14 -8.56 -10.24 -2.98
CA MET A 14 -7.87 -9.20 -3.73
C MET A 14 -6.87 -8.51 -2.82
N ARG A 15 -5.85 -7.91 -3.42
CA ARG A 15 -4.92 -7.06 -2.70
C ARG A 15 -5.24 -5.61 -2.99
N VAL A 16 -5.15 -4.79 -1.97
CA VAL A 16 -5.33 -3.34 -2.11
C VAL A 16 -4.16 -2.62 -1.46
N MET A 17 -3.74 -1.53 -2.07
CA MET A 17 -2.84 -0.59 -1.43
C MET A 17 -3.68 0.49 -0.77
N VAL A 18 -3.43 0.72 0.51
CA VAL A 18 -4.11 1.71 1.33
C VAL A 18 -3.11 2.84 1.55
N ILE A 19 -3.36 3.96 0.93
CA ILE A 19 -2.41 5.05 0.76
C ILE A 19 -2.78 6.20 1.68
N VAL A 20 -1.90 6.50 2.63
CA VAL A 20 -2.06 7.63 3.54
C VAL A 20 -1.52 8.87 2.84
N LYS A 21 -2.38 9.84 2.57
CA LYS A 21 -1.98 11.08 1.94
C LYS A 21 -1.26 11.99 2.93
N ALA A 22 -0.24 12.68 2.45
CA ALA A 22 0.51 13.64 3.24
C ALA A 22 -0.29 14.91 3.51
N ASN A 23 0.10 15.62 4.54
CA ASN A 23 -0.35 16.99 4.79
C ASN A 23 0.86 17.89 5.12
N GLU A 24 0.60 19.13 5.39
CA GLU A 24 1.67 20.09 5.67
C GLU A 24 2.52 19.66 6.86
N ASN A 25 1.91 19.10 7.90
CA ASN A 25 2.62 18.63 9.10
C ASN A 25 3.55 17.45 8.79
N SER A 26 3.05 16.45 8.04
CA SER A 26 3.87 15.29 7.69
C SER A 26 5.03 15.68 6.78
N GLU A 27 4.81 16.59 5.84
CA GLU A 27 5.86 17.09 4.96
C GLU A 27 6.89 17.95 5.71
N ALA A 28 6.47 18.64 6.77
CA ALA A 28 7.38 19.38 7.63
C ALA A 28 8.15 18.51 8.64
N GLY A 29 7.86 17.20 8.65
CA GLY A 29 8.52 16.27 9.57
C GLY A 29 8.00 16.34 11.00
N VAL A 30 6.81 16.91 11.20
CA VAL A 30 6.19 16.96 12.53
C VAL A 30 5.78 15.55 12.95
N MET A 31 6.30 15.10 14.09
CA MET A 31 5.96 13.77 14.60
C MET A 31 4.58 13.76 15.22
N PRO A 32 3.79 12.69 15.00
CA PRO A 32 2.51 12.54 15.68
C PRO A 32 2.70 12.32 17.19
N PRO A 33 1.67 12.62 18.00
CA PRO A 33 1.76 12.38 19.44
C PRO A 33 1.82 10.91 19.78
N ALA A 34 2.32 10.58 20.97
CA ALA A 34 2.46 9.19 21.44
C ALA A 34 1.13 8.43 21.40
N GLU A 35 0.03 9.09 21.70
CA GLU A 35 -1.31 8.50 21.68
C GLU A 35 -1.69 7.97 20.30
N LEU A 36 -1.27 8.66 19.25
CA LEU A 36 -1.53 8.22 17.89
C LEU A 36 -0.70 6.98 17.54
N PHE A 37 0.56 6.94 17.94
CA PHE A 37 1.39 5.74 17.78
C PHE A 37 0.78 4.54 18.48
N GLU A 38 0.27 4.71 19.70
CA GLU A 38 -0.37 3.65 20.45
C GLU A 38 -1.66 3.17 19.76
N ALA A 39 -2.51 4.10 19.34
CA ALA A 39 -3.77 3.77 18.66
C ALA A 39 -3.49 3.06 17.34
N MET A 40 -2.51 3.52 16.58
CA MET A 40 -2.14 2.91 15.32
C MET A 40 -1.54 1.51 15.52
N GLY A 41 -0.75 1.32 16.58
CA GLY A 41 -0.23 0.01 16.93
C GLY A 41 -1.34 -0.99 17.22
N LYS A 42 -2.35 -0.59 17.97
CA LYS A 42 -3.53 -1.44 18.26
C LYS A 42 -4.31 -1.77 16.97
N TYR A 43 -4.48 -0.78 16.13
CA TYR A 43 -5.16 -0.97 14.84
C TYR A 43 -4.39 -1.98 13.96
N ASN A 44 -3.07 -1.85 13.89
CA ASN A 44 -2.24 -2.79 13.15
C ASN A 44 -2.33 -4.22 13.72
N GLU A 45 -2.39 -4.37 15.05
CA GLU A 45 -2.59 -5.67 15.68
C GLU A 45 -3.91 -6.31 15.23
N GLU A 46 -4.98 -5.54 15.16
CA GLU A 46 -6.28 -6.02 14.68
C GLU A 46 -6.21 -6.47 13.22
N LEU A 47 -5.54 -5.71 12.38
CA LEU A 47 -5.35 -6.05 10.97
C LEU A 47 -4.57 -7.37 10.80
N VAL A 48 -3.53 -7.54 11.60
CA VAL A 48 -2.72 -8.77 11.59
C VAL A 48 -3.55 -9.97 12.06
N LYS A 49 -4.29 -9.82 13.17
CA LYS A 49 -5.15 -10.89 13.69
C LYS A 49 -6.23 -11.30 12.71
N ALA A 50 -6.76 -10.36 11.95
CA ALA A 50 -7.78 -10.62 10.95
C ALA A 50 -7.20 -11.22 9.65
N GLY A 51 -5.88 -11.33 9.54
CA GLY A 51 -5.22 -11.84 8.34
C GLY A 51 -5.24 -10.89 7.15
N ILE A 52 -5.41 -9.61 7.41
CA ILE A 52 -5.58 -8.58 6.37
C ILE A 52 -4.25 -7.93 5.99
N MET A 53 -3.42 -7.58 6.97
CA MET A 53 -2.18 -6.84 6.73
C MET A 53 -1.11 -7.73 6.09
N LEU A 54 -0.64 -7.35 4.92
CA LEU A 54 0.50 -7.98 4.25
C LEU A 54 1.78 -7.17 4.46
N ALA A 55 1.68 -5.85 4.47
CA ALA A 55 2.79 -4.93 4.70
C ALA A 55 2.25 -3.57 5.09
N GLY A 56 3.10 -2.74 5.66
CA GLY A 56 2.75 -1.35 5.98
C GLY A 56 3.95 -0.60 6.51
N ASP A 57 4.15 0.62 6.02
CA ASP A 57 5.25 1.48 6.42
C ASP A 57 4.89 2.94 6.25
N GLY A 58 5.48 3.77 7.09
CA GLY A 58 5.49 5.21 6.90
C GLY A 58 6.60 5.64 5.95
N LEU A 59 6.41 6.75 5.29
CA LEU A 59 7.41 7.35 4.42
C LEU A 59 7.91 8.65 5.03
N GLN A 60 9.20 8.93 4.83
CA GLN A 60 9.78 10.20 5.22
C GLN A 60 9.26 11.32 4.30
N PRO A 61 9.34 12.59 4.73
CA PRO A 61 8.89 13.71 3.90
C PRO A 61 9.59 13.75 2.54
N SER A 62 8.93 14.36 1.56
CA SER A 62 9.46 14.44 0.19
C SER A 62 10.76 15.22 0.11
N SER A 63 11.09 16.06 1.12
CA SER A 63 12.39 16.74 1.21
C SER A 63 13.57 15.78 1.22
N LYS A 64 13.33 14.52 1.59
CA LYS A 64 14.35 13.46 1.62
C LYS A 64 14.25 12.53 0.41
N GLY A 65 13.35 12.82 -0.52
CA GLY A 65 13.13 12.02 -1.71
C GLY A 65 13.70 12.66 -2.96
N VAL A 66 13.67 11.90 -4.03
CA VAL A 66 14.08 12.34 -5.36
C VAL A 66 13.06 11.83 -6.39
N ARG A 67 12.99 12.51 -7.52
CA ARG A 67 12.26 12.05 -8.71
C ARG A 67 13.23 11.88 -9.85
N VAL A 68 13.04 10.81 -10.62
CA VAL A 68 13.79 10.58 -11.86
C VAL A 68 12.82 10.74 -13.02
N HIS A 69 13.08 11.71 -13.87
CA HIS A 69 12.25 12.00 -15.03
C HIS A 69 12.81 11.31 -16.27
N PHE A 70 11.93 10.64 -17.01
CA PHE A 70 12.25 9.88 -18.22
C PHE A 70 11.76 10.65 -19.44
N SER A 71 12.68 11.02 -20.33
CA SER A 71 12.36 11.66 -21.61
C SER A 71 13.28 11.08 -22.68
N GLY A 72 12.74 10.22 -23.54
CA GLY A 72 13.55 9.46 -24.49
C GLY A 72 14.62 8.65 -23.77
N SER A 73 15.87 8.83 -24.14
CA SER A 73 17.01 8.20 -23.47
C SER A 73 17.54 9.00 -22.28
N THR A 74 16.99 10.20 -22.05
CA THR A 74 17.44 11.10 -20.99
C THR A 74 16.80 10.73 -19.66
N ARG A 75 17.59 10.85 -18.59
CA ARG A 75 17.13 10.65 -17.20
C ARG A 75 17.57 11.87 -16.39
N THR A 76 16.60 12.55 -15.80
CA THR A 76 16.87 13.75 -15.01
C THR A 76 16.44 13.54 -13.56
N VAL A 77 17.33 13.78 -12.63
CA VAL A 77 17.07 13.62 -11.19
C VAL A 77 16.72 14.98 -10.60
N THR A 78 15.61 15.04 -9.88
CA THR A 78 15.16 16.24 -9.18
C THR A 78 14.98 15.92 -7.72
N ASP A 79 15.66 16.67 -6.84
CA ASP A 79 15.51 16.52 -5.40
C ASP A 79 14.19 17.12 -4.91
N GLY A 80 13.61 16.52 -3.86
CA GLY A 80 12.50 17.14 -3.14
C GLY A 80 12.94 18.39 -2.35
N PRO A 81 12.01 19.08 -1.67
CA PRO A 81 10.59 18.71 -1.56
C PRO A 81 9.81 19.00 -2.84
N PHE A 82 8.66 18.32 -2.96
CA PHE A 82 7.78 18.48 -4.12
C PHE A 82 6.56 19.32 -3.74
N ALA A 83 6.01 20.04 -4.72
CA ALA A 83 4.76 20.79 -4.56
C ALA A 83 3.56 19.82 -4.46
N GLU A 84 2.35 20.35 -4.29
CA GLU A 84 1.12 19.54 -4.25
C GLU A 84 1.10 18.52 -3.10
N THR A 85 1.29 19.00 -1.88
CA THR A 85 1.37 18.19 -0.65
C THR A 85 0.25 17.16 -0.55
N LYS A 86 -0.98 17.53 -0.95
CA LYS A 86 -2.14 16.63 -0.88
C LYS A 86 -2.06 15.43 -1.84
N GLU A 87 -1.18 15.49 -2.82
CA GLU A 87 -0.95 14.39 -3.75
C GLU A 87 0.19 13.48 -3.31
N LEU A 88 0.98 13.92 -2.34
CA LEU A 88 2.10 13.15 -1.82
C LEU A 88 1.62 12.05 -0.88
N VAL A 89 2.44 11.03 -0.72
CA VAL A 89 2.13 9.85 0.09
C VAL A 89 2.99 9.88 1.36
N ALA A 90 2.35 9.79 2.52
CA ALA A 90 3.03 9.75 3.81
C ALA A 90 3.23 8.35 4.35
N GLY A 91 2.52 7.38 3.80
CA GLY A 91 2.63 5.98 4.23
C GLY A 91 1.66 5.11 3.45
N PHE A 92 1.75 3.82 3.68
CA PHE A 92 0.90 2.87 2.99
C PHE A 92 0.75 1.58 3.78
N TRP A 93 -0.33 0.85 3.49
CA TRP A 93 -0.46 -0.57 3.80
C TRP A 93 -0.70 -1.34 2.51
N LEU A 94 -0.32 -2.59 2.51
CA LEU A 94 -0.77 -3.57 1.53
C LEU A 94 -1.64 -4.56 2.28
N TRP A 95 -2.91 -4.68 1.86
CA TRP A 95 -3.89 -5.55 2.50
C TRP A 95 -4.40 -6.62 1.55
N LYS A 96 -4.74 -7.76 2.12
CA LYS A 96 -5.49 -8.82 1.45
C LYS A 96 -6.92 -8.78 2.00
N VAL A 97 -7.89 -8.50 1.14
CA VAL A 97 -9.31 -8.36 1.50
C VAL A 97 -10.17 -9.13 0.52
N LYS A 98 -11.41 -9.37 0.90
CA LYS A 98 -12.38 -10.08 0.06
C LYS A 98 -13.03 -9.16 -0.96
N SER A 99 -13.12 -7.86 -0.64
CA SER A 99 -13.80 -6.88 -1.46
C SER A 99 -13.31 -5.47 -1.14
N LYS A 100 -13.60 -4.54 -2.04
CA LYS A 100 -13.35 -3.13 -1.81
C LYS A 100 -14.16 -2.62 -0.60
N GLU A 101 -15.38 -3.11 -0.45
CA GLU A 101 -16.26 -2.74 0.66
C GLU A 101 -15.66 -3.15 2.01
N GLU A 102 -15.05 -4.32 2.10
CA GLU A 102 -14.34 -4.75 3.31
C GLU A 102 -13.17 -3.80 3.63
N ALA A 103 -12.40 -3.42 2.61
CA ALA A 103 -11.30 -2.47 2.78
C ALA A 103 -11.80 -1.11 3.28
N ILE A 104 -12.91 -0.62 2.73
CA ILE A 104 -13.53 0.64 3.15
C ILE A 104 -13.91 0.58 4.62
N GLU A 105 -14.55 -0.51 5.05
CA GLU A 105 -14.98 -0.67 6.45
C GLU A 105 -13.78 -0.70 7.40
N TRP A 106 -12.68 -1.33 7.00
CA TRP A 106 -11.46 -1.32 7.80
C TRP A 106 -10.84 0.09 7.88
N VAL A 107 -10.78 0.81 6.75
CA VAL A 107 -10.23 2.18 6.73
C VAL A 107 -11.06 3.12 7.62
N LYS A 108 -12.39 2.98 7.64
CA LYS A 108 -13.24 3.79 8.50
C LYS A 108 -12.92 3.63 9.99
N ARG A 109 -12.38 2.49 10.39
CA ARG A 109 -11.99 2.22 11.78
C ARG A 109 -10.57 2.67 12.10
N CYS A 110 -9.82 3.11 11.09
CA CYS A 110 -8.46 3.58 11.27
C CYS A 110 -8.46 4.87 12.10
N PRO A 111 -7.58 5.00 13.10
CA PRO A 111 -7.34 6.29 13.72
C PRO A 111 -6.89 7.28 12.66
N ASN A 112 -7.33 8.54 12.75
CA ASN A 112 -6.88 9.55 11.80
C ASN A 112 -5.34 9.62 11.86
N PRO A 113 -4.62 9.30 10.77
CA PRO A 113 -3.17 9.23 10.80
C PRO A 113 -2.49 10.59 10.85
N MET A 114 -3.24 11.67 10.75
CA MET A 114 -2.72 13.03 10.67
C MET A 114 -3.34 13.93 11.71
N LEU A 115 -2.65 15.02 12.01
CA LEU A 115 -3.24 16.12 12.77
C LEU A 115 -4.16 16.89 11.81
N GLY A 116 -5.42 17.04 12.19
CA GLY A 116 -6.43 17.70 11.35
C GLY A 116 -7.04 16.80 10.30
N ASP A 117 -7.69 17.39 9.35
CA ASP A 117 -8.35 16.64 8.27
C ASP A 117 -7.33 15.92 7.41
N SER A 118 -7.67 14.70 7.02
CA SER A 118 -6.78 13.86 6.22
C SER A 118 -7.58 12.94 5.30
N GLU A 119 -6.85 12.25 4.44
CA GLU A 119 -7.46 11.39 3.44
C GLU A 119 -6.63 10.12 3.28
N ILE A 120 -7.31 9.00 3.14
CA ILE A 120 -6.71 7.71 2.80
C ILE A 120 -7.34 7.24 1.48
N GLU A 121 -6.49 6.86 0.55
CA GLU A 121 -6.93 6.34 -0.74
C GLU A 121 -6.76 4.83 -0.77
N ILE A 122 -7.73 4.13 -1.34
CA ILE A 122 -7.68 2.67 -1.52
C ILE A 122 -7.59 2.38 -3.01
N ARG A 123 -6.59 1.60 -3.42
CA ARG A 123 -6.44 1.21 -4.82
C ARG A 123 -6.15 -0.28 -4.92
N GLN A 124 -6.88 -0.96 -5.80
CA GLN A 124 -6.66 -2.37 -6.03
C GLN A 124 -5.33 -2.60 -6.75
N VAL A 125 -4.58 -3.59 -6.29
CA VAL A 125 -3.34 -4.04 -6.94
C VAL A 125 -3.72 -4.94 -8.12
N PHE A 126 -3.00 -4.80 -9.23
CA PHE A 126 -3.19 -5.68 -10.37
C PHE A 126 -2.91 -7.13 -10.02
N ASP A 127 -3.77 -8.02 -10.51
CA ASP A 127 -3.51 -9.46 -10.56
C ASP A 127 -3.18 -9.85 -12.01
N ALA A 128 -2.59 -11.02 -12.18
CA ALA A 128 -2.21 -11.51 -13.50
C ALA A 128 -3.39 -11.53 -14.49
N ASP A 129 -4.60 -11.82 -13.99
CA ASP A 129 -5.80 -11.87 -14.82
C ASP A 129 -6.29 -10.50 -15.30
N ASP A 130 -5.80 -9.43 -14.70
CA ASP A 130 -6.13 -8.06 -15.10
C ASP A 130 -5.39 -7.61 -16.35
N PHE A 131 -4.32 -8.31 -16.71
CA PHE A 131 -3.52 -8.01 -17.89
C PHE A 131 -4.08 -8.74 -19.10
N GLY A 132 -3.92 -8.14 -20.28
CA GLY A 132 -4.39 -8.73 -21.53
C GLY A 132 -3.48 -9.84 -22.06
N ALA A 133 -3.75 -10.26 -23.30
CA ALA A 133 -3.01 -11.34 -23.97
C ALA A 133 -1.51 -11.07 -24.12
N GLU A 134 -1.10 -9.82 -24.07
CA GLU A 134 0.32 -9.43 -24.13
C GLU A 134 1.11 -9.91 -22.90
N PHE A 135 0.42 -10.18 -21.79
CA PHE A 135 1.01 -10.85 -20.65
C PHE A 135 0.93 -12.35 -20.88
N THR A 136 1.92 -12.87 -21.60
CA THR A 136 1.96 -14.24 -22.12
C THR A 136 2.10 -15.27 -21.00
N PRO A 137 1.79 -16.57 -21.28
CA PRO A 137 2.01 -17.63 -20.29
C PRO A 137 3.46 -17.68 -19.78
N GLU A 138 4.43 -17.40 -20.64
CA GLU A 138 5.85 -17.37 -20.25
C GLU A 138 6.15 -16.23 -19.28
N LEU A 139 5.59 -15.05 -19.52
CA LEU A 139 5.74 -13.91 -18.62
C LEU A 139 5.03 -14.14 -17.29
N ARG A 140 3.86 -14.79 -17.33
CA ARG A 140 3.11 -15.16 -16.12
C ARG A 140 3.93 -16.14 -15.27
N ALA A 141 4.54 -17.14 -15.89
CA ALA A 141 5.38 -18.11 -15.20
C ALA A 141 6.62 -17.44 -14.59
N GLN A 142 7.23 -16.49 -15.30
CA GLN A 142 8.35 -15.70 -14.79
C GLN A 142 7.95 -14.90 -13.54
N GLU A 143 6.80 -14.22 -13.60
CA GLU A 143 6.27 -13.45 -12.47
C GLU A 143 6.05 -14.33 -11.25
N GLU A 144 5.46 -15.51 -11.42
CA GLU A 144 5.23 -16.46 -10.34
C GLU A 144 6.54 -16.91 -9.68
N ARG A 145 7.57 -17.20 -10.51
CA ARG A 145 8.90 -17.59 -10.00
C ARG A 145 9.55 -16.47 -9.21
N LEU A 146 9.47 -15.22 -9.71
CA LEU A 146 10.05 -14.07 -9.05
C LEU A 146 9.37 -13.80 -7.71
N ARG A 147 8.04 -13.91 -7.68
CA ARG A 147 7.27 -13.73 -6.45
C ARG A 147 7.63 -14.77 -5.41
N ALA A 148 7.75 -16.03 -5.82
CA ALA A 148 8.16 -17.11 -4.93
C ALA A 148 9.56 -16.87 -4.37
N GLN A 149 10.48 -16.34 -5.18
CA GLN A 149 11.84 -16.01 -4.73
C GLN A 149 11.84 -14.86 -3.72
N VAL A 150 11.02 -13.84 -3.94
CA VAL A 150 10.85 -12.73 -2.99
C VAL A 150 10.32 -13.25 -1.66
N ASP A 151 9.27 -14.06 -1.69
CA ASP A 151 8.65 -14.62 -0.48
C ASP A 151 9.62 -15.52 0.28
N ALA A 152 10.45 -16.29 -0.41
CA ALA A 152 11.43 -17.18 0.21
C ALA A 152 12.57 -16.44 0.91
N LYS A 153 12.89 -15.20 0.50
CA LYS A 153 13.95 -14.39 1.09
C LYS A 153 13.50 -13.53 2.26
N ASN A 154 12.19 -13.39 2.45
CA ASN A 154 11.56 -12.64 3.52
C ASN A 154 10.91 -13.60 4.51
#